data_eee9edc138f504063c20701ad5e761be
#
_entry.id   eee9edc138f504063c20701ad5e761be
#
_cell.length_a   1.000
_cell.length_b   1.000
_cell.length_c   1.000
_cell.angle_alpha   90.00
_cell.angle_beta   90.00
_cell.angle_gamma   90.00
#
_symmetry.space_group_name_H-M   'P 1'
#
loop_
_entity.id
_entity.type
_entity.pdbx_description
1 polymer ?
#
loop_
_entity_poly.entity_id
_entity_poly.type
_entity_poly.pdbx_seq_one_letter_code
_entity_poly.pdbx_strand_id
1 'polypeptide(L)'
;HDALPISPLESEIASYILNNKDAVTKLKIQELADILFISKSAIHRFVKKIGFNGFNDLKVSIAKENADLLENNSYINVNYPFQAKDNPRQIAFKLLELYEKAIKDTFEYVDLDQIKAVSQLIDSADVIDVYTHAHNSNIAENFQDKMLTIGRSVNCPSSFYNQRLTVLASDQKHVAIILSYSGKATFILPIVKKLYEKGVKVIQIGKAGSNYYSQYVTYHLSISDSENNRDRM
;
A
#
# COMPACT_ATOMS: atom_id res chain seq x y z
N HIS A 1 30.98 1.01 -14.50
CA HIS A 1 30.67 0.23 -15.69
C HIS A 1 30.34 1.21 -16.80
N ASP A 2 31.26 1.34 -17.76
CA ASP A 2 31.09 2.17 -18.95
C ASP A 2 29.85 1.66 -19.70
N ALA A 3 28.82 2.50 -19.82
CA ALA A 3 27.64 2.15 -20.58
C ALA A 3 28.04 2.01 -22.07
N LEU A 4 27.86 0.82 -22.63
CA LEU A 4 28.07 0.60 -24.07
C LEU A 4 27.19 1.59 -24.85
N PRO A 5 27.72 2.30 -25.83
CA PRO A 5 26.90 3.19 -26.65
C PRO A 5 25.81 2.37 -27.35
N ILE A 6 24.56 2.67 -27.02
CA ILE A 6 23.38 1.99 -27.55
C ILE A 6 22.80 2.85 -28.68
N SER A 7 22.59 2.27 -29.85
CA SER A 7 21.94 2.94 -30.97
C SER A 7 20.44 3.09 -30.72
N PRO A 8 19.73 4.02 -31.42
CA PRO A 8 18.27 4.14 -31.28
C PRO A 8 17.53 2.81 -31.48
N LEU A 9 17.93 2.02 -32.46
CA LEU A 9 17.35 0.71 -32.72
C LEU A 9 17.59 -0.28 -31.57
N GLU A 10 18.80 -0.29 -31.02
CA GLU A 10 19.14 -1.15 -29.88
C GLU A 10 18.36 -0.74 -28.61
N SER A 11 18.12 0.56 -28.45
CA SER A 11 17.27 1.09 -27.36
C SER A 11 15.82 0.64 -27.50
N GLU A 12 15.29 0.61 -28.73
CA GLU A 12 13.95 0.12 -29.02
C GLU A 12 13.80 -1.38 -28.71
N ILE A 13 14.78 -2.21 -29.16
CA ILE A 13 14.82 -3.64 -28.83
C ILE A 13 14.85 -3.86 -27.32
N ALA A 14 15.74 -3.13 -26.62
CA ALA A 14 15.88 -3.23 -25.16
C ALA A 14 14.57 -2.85 -24.44
N SER A 15 13.96 -1.74 -24.84
CA SER A 15 12.71 -1.25 -24.24
C SER A 15 11.57 -2.23 -24.44
N TYR A 16 11.43 -2.80 -25.63
CA TYR A 16 10.42 -3.82 -25.89
C TYR A 16 10.60 -5.05 -25.01
N ILE A 17 11.83 -5.58 -24.93
CA ILE A 17 12.16 -6.77 -24.14
C ILE A 17 11.89 -6.50 -22.66
N LEU A 18 12.28 -5.35 -22.12
CA LEU A 18 12.10 -4.99 -20.71
C LEU A 18 10.62 -4.83 -20.33
N ASN A 19 9.82 -4.25 -21.23
CA ASN A 19 8.40 -4.01 -20.99
C ASN A 19 7.51 -5.25 -21.24
N ASN A 20 8.02 -6.28 -21.94
CA ASN A 20 7.26 -7.45 -22.36
C ASN A 20 7.96 -8.77 -22.02
N LYS A 21 8.64 -8.85 -20.87
CA LYS A 21 9.48 -9.99 -20.46
C LYS A 21 8.78 -11.34 -20.62
N ASP A 22 7.54 -11.48 -20.11
CA ASP A 22 6.80 -12.75 -20.18
C ASP A 22 6.41 -13.15 -21.61
N ALA A 23 6.04 -12.18 -22.43
CA ALA A 23 5.72 -12.43 -23.84
C ALA A 23 6.99 -12.86 -24.60
N VAL A 24 8.12 -12.17 -24.38
CA VAL A 24 9.40 -12.43 -25.05
C VAL A 24 9.91 -13.85 -24.77
N THR A 25 9.69 -14.41 -23.58
CA THR A 25 10.08 -15.80 -23.28
C THR A 25 9.39 -16.83 -24.18
N LYS A 26 8.21 -16.51 -24.72
CA LYS A 26 7.40 -17.39 -25.56
C LYS A 26 7.61 -17.14 -27.05
N LEU A 27 8.11 -15.97 -27.44
CA LEU A 27 8.31 -15.60 -28.85
C LEU A 27 9.47 -16.34 -29.49
N LYS A 28 9.36 -16.60 -30.81
CA LYS A 28 10.51 -16.91 -31.67
C LYS A 28 11.17 -15.62 -32.11
N ILE A 29 12.46 -15.69 -32.44
CA ILE A 29 13.24 -14.52 -32.92
C ILE A 29 12.61 -13.86 -34.15
N GLN A 30 11.94 -14.66 -35.03
CA GLN A 30 11.20 -14.15 -36.17
C GLN A 30 10.02 -13.29 -35.75
N GLU A 31 9.23 -13.76 -34.78
CA GLU A 31 8.05 -13.07 -34.29
C GLU A 31 8.44 -11.73 -33.63
N LEU A 32 9.53 -11.70 -32.87
CA LEU A 32 10.06 -10.46 -32.32
C LEU A 32 10.55 -9.51 -33.40
N ALA A 33 11.19 -10.04 -34.45
CA ALA A 33 11.66 -9.26 -35.61
C ALA A 33 10.47 -8.63 -36.35
N ASP A 34 9.38 -9.39 -36.53
CA ASP A 34 8.17 -8.92 -37.21
C ASP A 34 7.45 -7.85 -36.37
N ILE A 35 7.36 -8.02 -35.05
CA ILE A 35 6.76 -7.05 -34.13
C ILE A 35 7.49 -5.70 -34.16
N LEU A 36 8.82 -5.74 -34.19
CA LEU A 36 9.64 -4.53 -34.16
C LEU A 36 9.97 -4.00 -35.60
N PHE A 37 9.47 -4.66 -36.64
CA PHE A 37 9.76 -4.30 -38.05
C PHE A 37 11.26 -4.23 -38.37
N ILE A 38 12.05 -5.15 -37.79
CA ILE A 38 13.50 -5.21 -37.94
C ILE A 38 13.97 -6.61 -38.40
N SER A 39 15.25 -6.71 -38.79
CA SER A 39 15.82 -8.01 -39.18
C SER A 39 16.19 -8.88 -37.97
N LYS A 40 16.07 -10.21 -38.10
CA LYS A 40 16.59 -11.17 -37.08
C LYS A 40 18.06 -10.92 -36.77
N SER A 41 18.84 -10.52 -37.78
CA SER A 41 20.26 -10.23 -37.63
C SER A 41 20.53 -9.02 -36.73
N ALA A 42 19.61 -8.03 -36.70
CA ALA A 42 19.69 -6.90 -35.78
C ALA A 42 19.48 -7.34 -34.34
N ILE A 43 18.45 -8.15 -34.08
CA ILE A 43 18.19 -8.73 -32.74
C ILE A 43 19.37 -9.59 -32.31
N HIS A 44 19.88 -10.46 -33.19
CA HIS A 44 20.99 -11.33 -32.85
C HIS A 44 22.26 -10.56 -32.49
N ARG A 45 22.58 -9.48 -33.22
CA ARG A 45 23.73 -8.62 -32.92
C ARG A 45 23.54 -7.90 -31.58
N PHE A 46 22.36 -7.37 -31.34
CA PHE A 46 22.04 -6.73 -30.06
C PHE A 46 22.21 -7.69 -28.87
N VAL A 47 21.62 -8.90 -28.97
CA VAL A 47 21.71 -9.94 -27.93
C VAL A 47 23.16 -10.35 -27.67
N LYS A 48 23.99 -10.49 -28.71
CA LYS A 48 25.44 -10.73 -28.59
C LYS A 48 26.15 -9.56 -27.89
N LYS A 49 25.84 -8.33 -28.29
CA LYS A 49 26.43 -7.12 -27.73
C LYS A 49 26.16 -6.97 -26.21
N ILE A 50 24.99 -7.37 -25.74
CA ILE A 50 24.65 -7.35 -24.31
C ILE A 50 25.14 -8.59 -23.55
N GLY A 51 25.92 -9.47 -24.19
CA GLY A 51 26.66 -10.56 -23.52
C GLY A 51 26.00 -11.93 -23.53
N PHE A 52 24.89 -12.13 -24.27
CA PHE A 52 24.25 -13.44 -24.39
C PHE A 52 24.75 -14.19 -25.66
N ASN A 53 24.77 -15.52 -25.59
CA ASN A 53 25.20 -16.35 -26.74
C ASN A 53 24.18 -16.38 -27.90
N GLY A 54 22.93 -15.99 -27.65
CA GLY A 54 21.88 -15.91 -28.65
C GLY A 54 20.52 -15.61 -28.01
N PHE A 55 19.51 -15.45 -28.86
CA PHE A 55 18.15 -15.10 -28.39
C PHE A 55 17.55 -16.14 -27.42
N ASN A 56 17.83 -17.42 -27.61
CA ASN A 56 17.38 -18.45 -26.68
C ASN A 56 18.08 -18.34 -25.32
N ASP A 57 19.35 -18.01 -25.27
CA ASP A 57 20.11 -17.80 -24.04
C ASP A 57 19.54 -16.60 -23.25
N LEU A 58 19.24 -15.50 -23.96
CA LEU A 58 18.53 -14.36 -23.38
C LEU A 58 17.16 -14.77 -22.82
N LYS A 59 16.37 -15.55 -23.56
CA LYS A 59 15.06 -16.04 -23.10
C LYS A 59 15.16 -16.91 -21.85
N VAL A 60 16.14 -17.80 -21.78
CA VAL A 60 16.40 -18.63 -20.60
C VAL A 60 16.77 -17.77 -19.39
N SER A 61 17.60 -16.73 -19.60
CA SER A 61 17.97 -15.80 -18.55
C SER A 61 16.77 -15.00 -18.04
N ILE A 62 15.91 -14.51 -18.94
CA ILE A 62 14.66 -13.83 -18.56
C ILE A 62 13.71 -14.79 -17.83
N ALA A 63 13.54 -16.01 -18.32
CA ALA A 63 12.69 -17.02 -17.69
C ALA A 63 13.20 -17.39 -16.29
N LYS A 64 14.53 -17.51 -16.13
CA LYS A 64 15.15 -17.74 -14.83
C LYS A 64 14.96 -16.56 -13.89
N GLU A 65 15.14 -15.33 -14.37
CA GLU A 65 14.85 -14.13 -13.56
C GLU A 65 13.37 -14.10 -13.11
N ASN A 66 12.45 -14.44 -14.01
CA ASN A 66 11.02 -14.51 -13.69
C ASN A 66 10.72 -15.68 -12.72
N ALA A 67 11.35 -16.84 -12.88
CA ALA A 67 11.20 -17.98 -11.98
C ALA A 67 11.80 -17.68 -10.59
N ASP A 68 12.97 -17.07 -10.53
CA ASP A 68 13.58 -16.63 -9.26
C ASP A 68 12.69 -15.58 -8.54
N LEU A 69 11.95 -14.78 -9.30
CA LEU A 69 10.93 -13.87 -8.77
C LEU A 69 9.70 -14.64 -8.27
N LEU A 70 9.29 -15.71 -8.95
CA LEU A 70 8.13 -16.55 -8.59
C LEU A 70 8.43 -17.55 -7.48
N GLU A 71 9.63 -18.12 -7.42
CA GLU A 71 10.06 -19.01 -6.32
C GLU A 71 10.24 -18.23 -4.99
N ASN A 72 10.57 -16.94 -5.06
CA ASN A 72 10.51 -16.05 -3.90
C ASN A 72 9.06 -15.61 -3.55
N ASN A 73 8.06 -15.99 -4.34
CA ASN A 73 6.62 -15.73 -4.11
C ASN A 73 6.00 -16.67 -3.05
N SER A 74 6.80 -17.42 -2.30
CA SER A 74 6.32 -18.11 -1.12
C SER A 74 6.13 -17.09 0.01
N TYR A 75 4.89 -16.68 0.25
CA TYR A 75 4.42 -15.99 1.46
C TYR A 75 5.40 -14.96 2.00
N ILE A 76 5.33 -13.71 1.47
CA ILE A 76 6.07 -12.62 2.12
C ILE A 76 5.60 -12.53 3.56
N ASN A 77 6.51 -12.80 4.49
CA ASN A 77 6.24 -12.54 5.89
C ASN A 77 6.20 -11.03 6.09
N VAL A 78 5.00 -10.49 6.32
CA VAL A 78 4.77 -9.06 6.48
C VAL A 78 5.63 -8.45 7.60
N ASN A 79 5.97 -9.24 8.63
CA ASN A 79 6.76 -8.78 9.75
C ASN A 79 8.28 -8.82 9.46
N TYR A 80 8.71 -9.75 8.61
CA TYR A 80 10.12 -9.95 8.20
C TYR A 80 10.23 -10.13 6.69
N PRO A 81 9.92 -9.08 5.90
CA PRO A 81 9.86 -9.19 4.44
C PRO A 81 11.26 -9.33 3.80
N PHE A 82 12.31 -8.96 4.50
CA PHE A 82 13.68 -8.92 3.98
C PHE A 82 14.57 -9.94 4.66
N GLN A 83 15.57 -10.42 3.90
CA GLN A 83 16.64 -11.28 4.39
C GLN A 83 17.97 -10.53 4.28
N ALA A 84 18.94 -10.87 5.15
CA ALA A 84 20.26 -10.22 5.14
C ALA A 84 21.03 -10.36 3.81
N LYS A 85 20.70 -11.41 3.02
CA LYS A 85 21.29 -11.69 1.70
C LYS A 85 20.58 -11.00 0.54
N ASP A 86 19.46 -10.32 0.78
CA ASP A 86 18.69 -9.68 -0.29
C ASP A 86 19.50 -8.52 -0.88
N ASN A 87 19.56 -8.47 -2.20
CA ASN A 87 20.12 -7.32 -2.90
C ASN A 87 19.08 -6.18 -3.01
N PRO A 88 19.50 -4.94 -3.35
CA PRO A 88 18.59 -3.79 -3.42
C PRO A 88 17.38 -4.00 -4.34
N ARG A 89 17.54 -4.72 -5.45
CA ARG A 89 16.45 -5.02 -6.40
C ARG A 89 15.43 -5.96 -5.78
N GLN A 90 15.88 -6.99 -5.07
CA GLN A 90 15.01 -7.92 -4.35
C GLN A 90 14.25 -7.23 -3.23
N ILE A 91 14.90 -6.33 -2.49
CA ILE A 91 14.26 -5.52 -1.46
C ILE A 91 13.15 -4.65 -2.07
N ALA A 92 13.43 -3.94 -3.17
CA ALA A 92 12.44 -3.10 -3.85
C ALA A 92 11.24 -3.92 -4.35
N PHE A 93 11.49 -5.11 -4.91
CA PHE A 93 10.44 -6.01 -5.38
C PHE A 93 9.57 -6.52 -4.21
N LYS A 94 10.19 -6.98 -3.13
CA LYS A 94 9.47 -7.42 -1.92
C LYS A 94 8.64 -6.30 -1.28
N LEU A 95 9.12 -5.05 -1.32
CA LEU A 95 8.33 -3.90 -0.90
C LEU A 95 7.09 -3.72 -1.78
N LEU A 96 7.24 -3.80 -3.10
CA LEU A 96 6.11 -3.70 -4.03
C LEU A 96 5.05 -4.76 -3.70
N GLU A 97 5.45 -6.03 -3.59
CA GLU A 97 4.55 -7.14 -3.26
C GLU A 97 3.87 -6.95 -1.90
N LEU A 98 4.61 -6.44 -0.91
CA LEU A 98 4.07 -6.14 0.42
C LEU A 98 2.95 -5.09 0.35
N TYR A 99 3.19 -3.99 -0.40
CA TYR A 99 2.17 -2.96 -0.59
C TYR A 99 0.97 -3.45 -1.40
N GLU A 100 1.20 -4.20 -2.48
CA GLU A 100 0.12 -4.80 -3.27
C GLU A 100 -0.73 -5.74 -2.42
N LYS A 101 -0.09 -6.59 -1.62
CA LYS A 101 -0.80 -7.49 -0.71
C LYS A 101 -1.63 -6.70 0.31
N ALA A 102 -1.05 -5.70 0.97
CA ALA A 102 -1.76 -4.91 1.97
C ALA A 102 -2.98 -4.19 1.39
N ILE A 103 -2.87 -3.68 0.15
CA ILE A 103 -3.97 -3.02 -0.55
C ILE A 103 -5.05 -4.05 -0.92
N LYS A 104 -4.68 -5.18 -1.51
CA LYS A 104 -5.62 -6.24 -1.90
C LYS A 104 -6.36 -6.80 -0.69
N ASP A 105 -5.62 -7.16 0.36
CA ASP A 105 -6.19 -7.69 1.60
C ASP A 105 -7.14 -6.66 2.26
N THR A 106 -6.78 -5.37 2.23
CA THR A 106 -7.66 -4.30 2.74
C THR A 106 -8.92 -4.17 1.92
N PHE A 107 -8.82 -4.27 0.58
CA PHE A 107 -9.97 -4.17 -0.31
C PHE A 107 -11.01 -5.29 -0.07
N GLU A 108 -10.58 -6.46 0.38
CA GLU A 108 -11.49 -7.57 0.75
C GLU A 108 -12.40 -7.23 1.94
N TYR A 109 -12.00 -6.28 2.79
CA TYR A 109 -12.80 -5.80 3.93
C TYR A 109 -13.65 -4.57 3.58
N VAL A 110 -13.53 -4.02 2.37
CA VAL A 110 -14.27 -2.82 1.98
C VAL A 110 -15.74 -3.14 1.75
N ASP A 111 -16.58 -2.54 2.58
CA ASP A 111 -18.02 -2.47 2.40
C ASP A 111 -18.37 -1.09 1.81
N LEU A 112 -18.79 -1.06 0.54
CA LEU A 112 -19.09 0.18 -0.18
C LEU A 112 -20.27 0.93 0.41
N ASP A 113 -21.27 0.25 0.94
CA ASP A 113 -22.42 0.88 1.60
C ASP A 113 -21.99 1.52 2.91
N GLN A 114 -21.11 0.86 3.66
CA GLN A 114 -20.52 1.43 4.87
C GLN A 114 -19.64 2.65 4.56
N ILE A 115 -18.81 2.60 3.51
CA ILE A 115 -18.01 3.75 3.06
C ILE A 115 -18.92 4.94 2.70
N LYS A 116 -20.00 4.67 1.97
CA LYS A 116 -21.00 5.70 1.61
C LYS A 116 -21.63 6.31 2.86
N ALA A 117 -22.07 5.49 3.80
CA ALA A 117 -22.67 5.96 5.05
C ALA A 117 -21.68 6.80 5.89
N VAL A 118 -20.43 6.37 5.99
CA VAL A 118 -19.35 7.10 6.68
C VAL A 118 -19.07 8.43 5.97
N SER A 119 -19.02 8.46 4.64
CA SER A 119 -18.80 9.69 3.87
C SER A 119 -19.93 10.70 4.11
N GLN A 120 -21.19 10.26 4.11
CA GLN A 120 -22.34 11.10 4.40
C GLN A 120 -22.32 11.62 5.85
N LEU A 121 -21.89 10.77 6.79
CA LEU A 121 -21.76 11.17 8.18
C LEU A 121 -20.69 12.26 8.37
N ILE A 122 -19.54 12.11 7.74
CA ILE A 122 -18.46 13.11 7.75
C ILE A 122 -18.93 14.41 7.08
N ASP A 123 -19.63 14.31 5.95
CA ASP A 123 -20.12 15.47 5.22
C ASP A 123 -21.14 16.29 6.03
N SER A 124 -22.02 15.63 6.77
CA SER A 124 -23.05 16.26 7.59
C SER A 124 -22.55 16.81 8.93
N ALA A 125 -21.34 16.52 9.35
CA ALA A 125 -20.80 16.94 10.64
C ALA A 125 -20.44 18.43 10.64
N ASP A 126 -20.76 19.15 11.71
CA ASP A 126 -20.30 20.52 11.93
C ASP A 126 -18.80 20.54 12.29
N VAL A 127 -18.37 19.52 13.06
CA VAL A 127 -16.99 19.38 13.54
C VAL A 127 -16.51 17.94 13.36
N ILE A 128 -15.30 17.78 12.87
CA ILE A 128 -14.64 16.49 12.72
C ILE A 128 -13.42 16.45 13.64
N ASP A 129 -13.39 15.48 14.53
CA ASP A 129 -12.27 15.27 15.47
C ASP A 129 -11.56 13.96 15.15
N VAL A 130 -10.23 13.98 15.02
CA VAL A 130 -9.43 12.76 14.82
C VAL A 130 -8.60 12.46 16.06
N TYR A 131 -8.80 11.29 16.61
CA TYR A 131 -8.08 10.79 17.78
C TYR A 131 -7.15 9.66 17.38
N THR A 132 -5.88 9.80 17.71
CA THR A 132 -4.86 8.85 17.29
C THR A 132 -3.63 8.89 18.20
N HIS A 133 -2.63 8.07 17.86
CA HIS A 133 -1.40 7.95 18.63
C HIS A 133 -0.19 7.59 17.75
N ALA A 134 0.98 8.08 18.16
CA ALA A 134 2.27 7.77 17.56
C ALA A 134 2.30 8.02 16.04
N HIS A 135 2.73 7.05 15.26
CA HIS A 135 2.91 7.18 13.81
C HIS A 135 1.63 7.52 13.03
N ASN A 136 0.46 7.21 13.59
CA ASN A 136 -0.81 7.53 12.94
C ASN A 136 -1.13 9.04 12.99
N SER A 137 -0.40 9.84 13.77
CA SER A 137 -0.57 11.31 13.79
C SER A 137 -0.32 11.91 12.41
N ASN A 138 0.70 11.43 11.68
CA ASN A 138 0.98 11.90 10.33
C ASN A 138 -0.16 11.61 9.35
N ILE A 139 -0.87 10.49 9.54
CA ILE A 139 -2.04 10.13 8.73
C ILE A 139 -3.20 11.08 9.03
N ALA A 140 -3.41 11.41 10.31
CA ALA A 140 -4.44 12.34 10.75
C ALA A 140 -4.17 13.76 10.21
N GLU A 141 -2.94 14.24 10.30
CA GLU A 141 -2.52 15.53 9.74
C GLU A 141 -2.69 15.59 8.21
N ASN A 142 -2.30 14.54 7.49
CA ASN A 142 -2.53 14.45 6.05
C ASN A 142 -4.02 14.47 5.69
N PHE A 143 -4.86 13.81 6.48
CA PHE A 143 -6.31 13.89 6.32
C PHE A 143 -6.83 15.30 6.57
N GLN A 144 -6.39 15.96 7.64
CA GLN A 144 -6.72 17.35 7.96
C GLN A 144 -6.38 18.30 6.79
N ASP A 145 -5.17 18.19 6.26
CA ASP A 145 -4.72 19.02 5.14
C ASP A 145 -5.59 18.82 3.89
N LYS A 146 -5.92 17.59 3.57
CA LYS A 146 -6.79 17.28 2.42
C LYS A 146 -8.21 17.81 2.63
N MET A 147 -8.75 17.73 3.84
CA MET A 147 -10.07 18.28 4.14
C MET A 147 -10.08 19.81 4.07
N LEU A 148 -8.99 20.47 4.47
CA LEU A 148 -8.83 21.91 4.32
C LEU A 148 -8.86 22.36 2.85
N THR A 149 -8.34 21.57 1.92
CA THR A 149 -8.38 21.91 0.47
C THR A 149 -9.81 22.00 -0.08
N ILE A 150 -10.77 21.36 0.56
CA ILE A 150 -12.20 21.39 0.22
C ILE A 150 -13.01 22.27 1.19
N GLY A 151 -12.33 23.10 1.98
CA GLY A 151 -12.97 24.03 2.91
C GLY A 151 -13.53 23.43 4.20
N ARG A 152 -13.11 22.20 4.56
CA ARG A 152 -13.56 21.50 5.77
C ARG A 152 -12.47 21.49 6.82
N SER A 153 -12.77 22.04 8.00
CA SER A 153 -11.85 21.98 9.14
C SER A 153 -11.94 20.66 9.88
N VAL A 154 -10.79 20.13 10.28
CA VAL A 154 -10.65 18.90 11.07
C VAL A 154 -9.74 19.20 12.26
N ASN A 155 -10.12 18.76 13.46
CA ASN A 155 -9.29 18.86 14.64
C ASN A 155 -8.44 17.60 14.79
N CYS A 156 -7.12 17.76 14.88
CA CYS A 156 -6.17 16.68 15.14
C CYS A 156 -5.35 17.00 16.41
N PRO A 157 -5.91 16.85 17.62
CA PRO A 157 -5.20 17.18 18.84
C PRO A 157 -4.01 16.23 19.06
N SER A 158 -2.79 16.80 19.14
CA SER A 158 -1.53 16.06 19.10
C SER A 158 -1.17 15.35 20.42
N SER A 159 -1.62 15.88 21.58
CA SER A 159 -1.32 15.30 22.88
C SER A 159 -2.52 14.60 23.50
N PHE A 160 -2.28 13.59 24.35
CA PHE A 160 -3.36 12.96 25.13
C PHE A 160 -4.17 13.92 25.96
N TYR A 161 -3.52 14.93 26.52
CA TYR A 161 -4.19 15.95 27.28
C TYR A 161 -5.18 16.71 26.40
N ASN A 162 -4.74 17.20 25.24
CA ASN A 162 -5.60 17.91 24.32
C ASN A 162 -6.72 17.03 23.76
N GLN A 163 -6.45 15.76 23.45
CA GLN A 163 -7.48 14.81 23.02
C GLN A 163 -8.59 14.68 24.08
N ARG A 164 -8.23 14.58 25.35
CA ARG A 164 -9.21 14.53 26.46
C ARG A 164 -10.01 15.83 26.59
N LEU A 165 -9.37 16.99 26.42
CA LEU A 165 -10.08 18.28 26.43
C LEU A 165 -11.06 18.42 25.26
N THR A 166 -10.63 18.00 24.05
CA THR A 166 -11.49 18.01 22.86
C THR A 166 -12.75 17.18 23.09
N VAL A 167 -12.63 15.98 23.68
CA VAL A 167 -13.79 15.14 24.04
C VAL A 167 -14.75 15.86 24.99
N LEU A 168 -14.24 16.64 25.94
CA LEU A 168 -15.12 17.38 26.84
C LEU A 168 -15.96 18.45 26.13
N ALA A 169 -15.39 19.06 25.08
CA ALA A 169 -16.06 20.05 24.24
C ALA A 169 -17.00 19.42 23.19
N SER A 170 -16.86 18.13 22.88
CA SER A 170 -17.64 17.46 21.83
C SER A 170 -19.12 17.29 22.24
N ASP A 171 -20.00 17.29 21.24
CA ASP A 171 -21.44 17.03 21.35
C ASP A 171 -21.95 16.25 20.11
N GLN A 172 -23.26 16.13 19.93
CA GLN A 172 -23.88 15.39 18.85
C GLN A 172 -23.65 15.97 17.44
N LYS A 173 -23.13 17.19 17.33
CA LYS A 173 -22.75 17.82 16.06
C LYS A 173 -21.35 17.41 15.60
N HIS A 174 -20.61 16.75 16.48
CA HIS A 174 -19.29 16.24 16.19
C HIS A 174 -19.34 14.84 15.59
N VAL A 175 -18.39 14.54 14.72
CA VAL A 175 -18.02 13.19 14.30
C VAL A 175 -16.60 12.91 14.71
N ALA A 176 -16.38 11.79 15.39
CA ALA A 176 -15.06 11.38 15.85
C ALA A 176 -14.51 10.24 14.97
N ILE A 177 -13.27 10.39 14.52
CA ILE A 177 -12.51 9.36 13.80
C ILE A 177 -11.40 8.86 14.71
N ILE A 178 -11.40 7.56 14.99
CA ILE A 178 -10.39 6.88 15.81
C ILE A 178 -9.45 6.12 14.89
N LEU A 179 -8.18 6.54 14.79
CA LEU A 179 -7.14 5.81 14.06
C LEU A 179 -6.36 4.93 15.05
N SER A 180 -6.69 3.65 15.12
CA SER A 180 -6.05 2.70 16.02
C SER A 180 -5.97 1.32 15.39
N TYR A 181 -4.82 0.97 14.83
CA TYR A 181 -4.62 -0.28 14.10
C TYR A 181 -5.00 -1.51 14.92
N SER A 182 -4.39 -1.72 16.07
CA SER A 182 -4.68 -2.88 16.92
C SER A 182 -6.00 -2.78 17.70
N GLY A 183 -6.57 -1.58 17.84
CA GLY A 183 -7.71 -1.30 18.68
C GLY A 183 -7.47 -1.50 20.19
N LYS A 184 -6.21 -1.71 20.61
CA LYS A 184 -5.85 -2.05 22.01
C LYS A 184 -5.21 -0.90 22.79
N ALA A 185 -5.18 0.29 22.24
CA ALA A 185 -4.62 1.45 22.90
C ALA A 185 -5.48 1.84 24.12
N THR A 186 -5.00 1.49 25.31
CA THR A 186 -5.76 1.64 26.57
C THR A 186 -6.17 3.08 26.89
N PHE A 187 -5.38 4.06 26.44
CA PHE A 187 -5.69 5.49 26.62
C PHE A 187 -6.80 6.00 25.69
N ILE A 188 -7.06 5.32 24.56
CA ILE A 188 -8.15 5.64 23.61
C ILE A 188 -9.52 5.19 24.18
N LEU A 189 -9.57 4.11 24.92
CA LEU A 189 -10.83 3.57 25.46
C LEU A 189 -11.63 4.60 26.27
N PRO A 190 -11.04 5.39 27.21
CA PRO A 190 -11.79 6.43 27.93
C PRO A 190 -12.33 7.52 26.99
N ILE A 191 -11.60 7.85 25.93
CA ILE A 191 -12.01 8.83 24.91
C ILE A 191 -13.26 8.31 24.18
N VAL A 192 -13.19 7.11 23.61
CA VAL A 192 -14.28 6.50 22.84
C VAL A 192 -15.53 6.32 23.69
N LYS A 193 -15.35 5.85 24.94
CA LYS A 193 -16.45 5.69 25.89
C LYS A 193 -17.13 7.03 26.18
N LYS A 194 -16.35 8.09 26.42
CA LYS A 194 -16.88 9.42 26.68
C LYS A 194 -17.60 10.04 25.50
N LEU A 195 -17.08 9.85 24.29
CA LEU A 195 -17.75 10.25 23.05
C LEU A 195 -19.10 9.55 22.89
N TYR A 196 -19.15 8.24 23.15
CA TYR A 196 -20.38 7.46 23.11
C TYR A 196 -21.42 7.98 24.13
N GLU A 197 -21.00 8.24 25.37
CA GLU A 197 -21.88 8.82 26.44
C GLU A 197 -22.47 10.17 26.02
N LYS A 198 -21.76 10.94 25.21
CA LYS A 198 -22.18 12.25 24.68
C LYS A 198 -23.01 12.16 23.39
N GLY A 199 -23.24 10.95 22.87
CA GLY A 199 -24.00 10.72 21.65
C GLY A 199 -23.23 11.11 20.37
N VAL A 200 -21.91 11.29 20.46
CA VAL A 200 -21.05 11.55 19.30
C VAL A 200 -20.96 10.29 18.44
N LYS A 201 -21.10 10.44 17.13
CA LYS A 201 -20.90 9.33 16.20
C LYS A 201 -19.40 9.05 16.04
N VAL A 202 -19.02 7.79 16.23
CA VAL A 202 -17.63 7.36 16.25
C VAL A 202 -17.36 6.41 15.07
N ILE A 203 -16.35 6.73 14.28
CA ILE A 203 -15.83 5.92 13.19
C ILE A 203 -14.47 5.39 13.66
N GLN A 204 -14.29 4.09 13.74
CA GLN A 204 -12.99 3.47 13.98
C GLN A 204 -12.39 2.99 12.67
N ILE A 205 -11.10 3.28 12.44
CA ILE A 205 -10.29 2.70 11.39
C ILE A 205 -9.20 1.86 12.06
N GLY A 206 -9.22 0.55 11.79
CA GLY A 206 -8.31 -0.39 12.44
C GLY A 206 -8.26 -1.73 11.72
N LYS A 207 -7.41 -2.64 12.18
CA LYS A 207 -7.28 -3.95 11.56
C LYS A 207 -8.57 -4.77 11.68
N ALA A 208 -8.81 -5.62 10.70
CA ALA A 208 -9.92 -6.57 10.71
C ALA A 208 -9.90 -7.41 12.02
N GLY A 209 -11.07 -7.69 12.56
CA GLY A 209 -11.21 -8.40 13.84
C GLY A 209 -10.85 -7.60 15.09
N SER A 210 -10.47 -6.34 14.98
CA SER A 210 -10.28 -5.45 16.13
C SER A 210 -11.63 -4.98 16.66
N ASN A 211 -12.08 -5.56 17.75
CA ASN A 211 -13.41 -5.30 18.34
C ASN A 211 -13.38 -4.69 19.75
N TYR A 212 -12.21 -4.24 20.22
CA TYR A 212 -12.02 -3.75 21.58
C TYR A 212 -12.92 -2.56 21.94
N TYR A 213 -13.26 -1.72 20.95
CA TYR A 213 -14.15 -0.56 21.11
C TYR A 213 -15.53 -0.76 20.47
N SER A 214 -15.84 -1.92 19.92
CA SER A 214 -17.00 -2.17 19.04
C SER A 214 -18.33 -1.70 19.63
N GLN A 215 -18.53 -1.85 20.92
CA GLN A 215 -19.76 -1.41 21.61
C GLN A 215 -19.94 0.11 21.68
N TYR A 216 -18.90 0.88 21.40
CA TYR A 216 -18.89 2.34 21.49
C TYR A 216 -18.74 3.03 20.15
N VAL A 217 -18.55 2.29 19.06
CA VAL A 217 -18.34 2.84 17.71
C VAL A 217 -19.58 2.67 16.85
N THR A 218 -19.81 3.65 15.98
CA THR A 218 -20.92 3.62 15.01
C THR A 218 -20.55 2.81 13.78
N TYR A 219 -19.33 2.99 13.29
CA TYR A 219 -18.78 2.29 12.12
C TYR A 219 -17.35 1.83 12.39
N HIS A 220 -17.02 0.64 11.89
CA HIS A 220 -15.66 0.12 11.91
C HIS A 220 -15.20 -0.15 10.49
N LEU A 221 -14.30 0.69 9.99
CA LEU A 221 -13.63 0.49 8.70
C LEU A 221 -12.40 -0.39 8.91
N SER A 222 -12.46 -1.58 8.36
CA SER A 222 -11.42 -2.59 8.52
C SER A 222 -10.33 -2.43 7.46
N ILE A 223 -9.08 -2.57 7.88
CA ILE A 223 -7.91 -2.69 7.02
C ILE A 223 -7.27 -4.06 7.24
N SER A 224 -6.30 -4.43 6.38
CA SER A 224 -5.58 -5.71 6.47
C SER A 224 -5.09 -6.00 7.90
N ASP A 225 -5.21 -7.24 8.33
CA ASP A 225 -4.78 -7.75 9.64
C ASP A 225 -3.47 -8.55 9.58
N SER A 226 -2.80 -8.54 8.44
CA SER A 226 -1.60 -9.36 8.17
C SER A 226 -0.41 -9.04 9.09
N GLU A 227 -0.38 -7.87 9.72
CA GLU A 227 0.70 -7.46 10.62
C GLU A 227 0.54 -8.04 12.03
N ASN A 228 1.57 -8.73 12.53
CA ASN A 228 1.60 -9.26 13.89
C ASN A 228 2.62 -8.51 14.75
N ASN A 229 2.14 -7.67 15.66
CA ASN A 229 3.01 -6.88 16.55
C ASN A 229 3.81 -7.73 17.56
N ARG A 230 3.45 -9.00 17.77
CA ARG A 230 4.18 -9.89 18.71
C ARG A 230 5.55 -10.30 18.21
N ASP A 231 5.74 -10.27 16.89
CA ASP A 231 7.00 -10.68 16.26
C ASP A 231 8.03 -9.56 16.20
N ARG A 232 7.70 -8.36 16.73
CA ARG A 232 8.58 -7.18 16.74
C ARG A 232 9.31 -6.94 18.06
N MET A 233 9.13 -7.81 19.08
CA MET A 233 9.78 -7.70 20.39
C MET A 233 10.92 -8.71 20.56
#